data_ff62654f6321d121983eb1502e1a96a4
#
_entry.id   ff62654f6321d121983eb1502e1a96a4
#
_cell.length_a   1.000
_cell.length_b   1.000
_cell.length_c   1.000
_cell.angle_alpha   90.00
_cell.angle_beta   90.00
_cell.angle_gamma   90.00
#
_symmetry.space_group_name_H-M   'P 1'
#
loop_
_entity.id
_entity.type
_entity.pdbx_description
1 polymer ?
#
loop_
_entity_poly.entity_id
_entity_poly.type
_entity_poly.pdbx_seq_one_letter_code
_entity_poly.pdbx_strand_id
1 'polypeptide(L)'
;MIDLSKFNWGWMNHPVEYEVNGKIEYLWHINSDGHKIHMGEFHKKAIITEIFEQQCYEKFFEVEEGDVVLDIGASVGPFTYSILHKNPKQVFCFEPSEREFKTLVKNLRGHQVIPIPKGISNVNSIVKSDMLFGGEDEMETLTFDRFINLYNVDKIDFIKTDCEGGEYDIFTQDNLEFLKHNVKKVVGEWHLRYPELKEKFKNFRDNILPHFKNYKILSLDGVDIGWDLYNEHFLEYYTEVIIYIDNR
;
A
#
# COMPACT_ATOMS: atom_id res chain seq x y z
N MET A 1 -15.99 9.99 13.98
CA MET A 1 -15.40 8.65 14.24
C MET A 1 -16.01 7.69 13.22
N ILE A 2 -15.19 7.00 12.47
CA ILE A 2 -15.62 6.07 11.42
C ILE A 2 -16.22 4.81 12.07
N ASP A 3 -17.40 4.38 11.61
CA ASP A 3 -18.06 3.18 12.12
C ASP A 3 -17.47 1.92 11.47
N LEU A 4 -16.64 1.21 12.20
CA LEU A 4 -16.01 -0.05 11.76
C LEU A 4 -16.88 -1.29 12.04
N SER A 5 -18.04 -1.15 12.65
CA SER A 5 -18.90 -2.31 13.02
C SER A 5 -19.41 -3.08 11.80
N LYS A 6 -19.51 -2.41 10.66
CA LYS A 6 -19.97 -2.99 9.40
C LYS A 6 -18.83 -3.35 8.44
N PHE A 7 -17.60 -2.97 8.77
CA PHE A 7 -16.44 -3.27 7.94
C PHE A 7 -16.06 -4.75 8.03
N ASN A 8 -15.96 -5.40 6.88
CA ASN A 8 -15.59 -6.81 6.81
C ASN A 8 -14.06 -6.94 6.70
N TRP A 9 -13.45 -7.46 7.74
CA TRP A 9 -12.00 -7.67 7.82
C TRP A 9 -11.52 -8.94 7.07
N GLY A 10 -12.44 -9.65 6.41
CA GLY A 10 -12.09 -10.83 5.61
C GLY A 10 -11.36 -11.91 6.43
N TRP A 11 -10.23 -12.36 5.90
CA TRP A 11 -9.40 -13.38 6.53
C TRP A 11 -8.85 -12.98 7.92
N MET A 12 -8.71 -11.68 8.19
CA MET A 12 -8.21 -11.17 9.47
C MET A 12 -9.14 -11.45 10.66
N ASN A 13 -10.38 -11.86 10.40
CA ASN A 13 -11.29 -12.33 11.46
C ASN A 13 -11.07 -13.81 11.83
N HIS A 14 -10.19 -14.51 11.13
CA HIS A 14 -9.97 -15.95 11.29
C HIS A 14 -8.49 -16.24 11.61
N PRO A 15 -8.21 -17.37 12.29
CA PRO A 15 -6.84 -17.86 12.41
C PRO A 15 -6.23 -18.13 11.03
N VAL A 16 -4.95 -17.82 10.87
CA VAL A 16 -4.18 -18.22 9.69
C VAL A 16 -3.71 -19.67 9.91
N GLU A 17 -4.12 -20.55 9.02
CA GLU A 17 -3.81 -21.96 9.04
C GLU A 17 -2.67 -22.27 8.08
N TYR A 18 -1.79 -23.18 8.48
CA TYR A 18 -0.75 -23.73 7.62
C TYR A 18 -0.57 -25.24 7.91
N GLU A 19 -0.12 -26.00 6.92
CA GLU A 19 0.06 -27.43 7.06
C GLU A 19 1.53 -27.78 7.29
N VAL A 20 1.79 -28.56 8.35
CA VAL A 20 3.10 -29.13 8.66
C VAL A 20 2.96 -30.62 8.91
N ASN A 21 3.64 -31.44 8.11
CA ASN A 21 3.63 -32.93 8.25
C ASN A 21 2.21 -33.54 8.28
N GLY A 22 1.31 -33.01 7.45
CA GLY A 22 -0.08 -33.49 7.36
C GLY A 22 -0.98 -33.07 8.53
N LYS A 23 -0.55 -32.10 9.33
CA LYS A 23 -1.33 -31.50 10.42
C LYS A 23 -1.55 -30.00 10.18
N ILE A 24 -2.76 -29.55 10.48
CA ILE A 24 -3.09 -28.12 10.46
C ILE A 24 -2.54 -27.49 11.74
N GLU A 25 -1.74 -26.48 11.57
CA GLU A 25 -1.19 -25.61 12.61
C GLU A 25 -1.71 -24.19 12.42
N TYR A 26 -1.65 -23.36 13.47
CA TYR A 26 -2.12 -21.97 13.44
C TYR A 26 -0.99 -21.02 13.66
N LEU A 27 -0.96 -19.95 12.88
CA LEU A 27 0.04 -18.89 13.03
C LEU A 27 -0.37 -17.95 14.17
N TRP A 28 0.56 -17.77 15.12
CA TRP A 28 0.35 -16.97 16.31
C TRP A 28 1.34 -15.80 16.37
N HIS A 29 0.84 -14.66 16.81
CA HIS A 29 1.67 -13.57 17.31
C HIS A 29 1.71 -13.61 18.83
N ILE A 30 2.89 -13.35 19.43
CA ILE A 30 3.05 -13.23 20.87
C ILE A 30 3.31 -11.74 21.13
N ASN A 31 2.37 -11.05 21.79
CA ASN A 31 2.52 -9.65 22.11
C ASN A 31 3.56 -9.41 23.23
N SER A 32 3.86 -8.15 23.53
CA SER A 32 4.80 -7.75 24.57
C SER A 32 4.47 -8.28 25.97
N ASP A 33 3.20 -8.57 26.24
CA ASP A 33 2.71 -9.09 27.51
C ASP A 33 2.73 -10.62 27.57
N GLY A 34 3.24 -11.29 26.52
CA GLY A 34 3.33 -12.74 26.42
C GLY A 34 2.03 -13.45 26.02
N HIS A 35 0.97 -12.71 25.69
CA HIS A 35 -0.28 -13.30 25.23
C HIS A 35 -0.21 -13.70 23.76
N LYS A 36 -0.76 -14.88 23.44
CA LYS A 36 -0.92 -15.35 22.07
C LYS A 36 -2.20 -14.81 21.47
N ILE A 37 -2.08 -14.17 20.29
CA ILE A 37 -3.22 -13.79 19.45
C ILE A 37 -3.03 -14.38 18.05
N HIS A 38 -4.12 -14.68 17.36
CA HIS A 38 -4.03 -15.14 15.97
C HIS A 38 -3.42 -14.08 15.07
N MET A 39 -2.62 -14.50 14.09
CA MET A 39 -1.96 -13.57 13.17
C MET A 39 -2.97 -12.67 12.45
N GLY A 40 -4.14 -13.16 12.06
CA GLY A 40 -5.20 -12.35 11.48
C GLY A 40 -5.67 -11.22 12.41
N GLU A 41 -5.88 -11.52 13.70
CA GLU A 41 -6.25 -10.51 14.70
C GLU A 41 -5.14 -9.49 14.92
N PHE A 42 -3.88 -9.92 14.88
CA PHE A 42 -2.71 -9.02 14.98
C PHE A 42 -2.70 -8.03 13.82
N HIS A 43 -2.81 -8.50 12.57
CA HIS A 43 -2.87 -7.63 11.40
C HIS A 43 -4.04 -6.66 11.44
N LYS A 44 -5.22 -7.14 11.82
CA LYS A 44 -6.41 -6.30 11.99
C LYS A 44 -6.15 -5.16 12.98
N LYS A 45 -5.54 -5.45 14.12
CA LYS A 45 -5.21 -4.43 15.13
C LYS A 45 -4.19 -3.43 14.62
N ALA A 46 -3.14 -3.91 13.92
CA ALA A 46 -2.13 -3.06 13.31
C ALA A 46 -2.78 -2.06 12.33
N ILE A 47 -3.58 -2.54 11.38
CA ILE A 47 -4.29 -1.71 10.41
C ILE A 47 -5.24 -0.70 11.09
N ILE A 48 -5.96 -1.11 12.14
CA ILE A 48 -6.82 -0.18 12.87
C ILE A 48 -5.98 0.94 13.48
N THR A 49 -4.87 0.61 14.14
CA THR A 49 -3.99 1.59 14.74
C THR A 49 -3.37 2.51 13.70
N GLU A 50 -2.79 1.98 12.64
CA GLU A 50 -2.08 2.75 11.62
C GLU A 50 -3.01 3.67 10.81
N ILE A 51 -4.12 3.12 10.29
CA ILE A 51 -4.98 3.86 9.36
C ILE A 51 -6.02 4.70 10.10
N PHE A 52 -6.71 4.14 11.12
CA PHE A 52 -7.86 4.80 11.72
C PHE A 52 -7.53 5.62 12.97
N GLU A 53 -6.49 5.25 13.73
CA GLU A 53 -6.08 5.97 14.94
C GLU A 53 -4.93 6.95 14.66
N GLN A 54 -3.87 6.50 14.00
CA GLN A 54 -2.68 7.31 13.71
C GLN A 54 -2.78 8.07 12.37
N GLN A 55 -3.65 7.65 11.47
CA GLN A 55 -3.81 8.22 10.14
C GLN A 55 -2.47 8.31 9.38
N CYS A 56 -1.71 7.21 9.41
CA CYS A 56 -0.33 7.18 8.92
C CYS A 56 -0.18 7.63 7.45
N TYR A 57 -1.21 7.49 6.62
CA TYR A 57 -1.20 7.97 5.24
C TYR A 57 -1.71 9.41 5.07
N GLU A 58 -2.20 10.05 6.11
CA GLU A 58 -2.73 11.42 6.05
C GLU A 58 -2.04 12.39 7.04
N LYS A 59 -0.84 12.05 7.51
CA LYS A 59 -0.13 12.81 8.56
C LYS A 59 0.31 14.22 8.13
N PHE A 60 0.67 14.45 6.87
CA PHE A 60 1.17 15.74 6.37
C PHE A 60 0.26 16.39 5.34
N PHE A 61 -0.60 15.63 4.74
CA PHE A 61 -1.63 16.09 3.82
C PHE A 61 -2.75 15.06 3.80
N GLU A 62 -3.93 15.49 3.44
CA GLU A 62 -5.14 14.66 3.50
C GLU A 62 -5.75 14.48 2.11
N VAL A 63 -6.62 13.48 1.97
CA VAL A 63 -7.58 13.43 0.86
C VAL A 63 -8.60 14.54 1.07
N GLU A 64 -8.90 15.28 0.01
CA GLU A 64 -9.83 16.41 0.03
C GLU A 64 -11.10 16.06 -0.76
N GLU A 65 -12.18 16.82 -0.51
CA GLU A 65 -13.42 16.68 -1.28
C GLU A 65 -13.15 16.89 -2.78
N GLY A 66 -13.65 15.98 -3.59
CA GLY A 66 -13.48 16.03 -5.05
C GLY A 66 -12.15 15.49 -5.57
N ASP A 67 -11.27 14.98 -4.71
CA ASP A 67 -10.00 14.37 -5.13
C ASP A 67 -10.22 13.09 -5.96
N VAL A 68 -9.35 12.89 -6.94
CA VAL A 68 -9.14 11.60 -7.61
C VAL A 68 -8.04 10.87 -6.87
N VAL A 69 -8.40 9.72 -6.29
CA VAL A 69 -7.53 8.95 -5.40
C VAL A 69 -7.15 7.61 -6.04
N LEU A 70 -5.91 7.22 -5.87
CA LEU A 70 -5.38 5.93 -6.25
C LEU A 70 -4.88 5.20 -4.99
N ASP A 71 -5.52 4.08 -4.65
CA ASP A 71 -5.17 3.19 -3.54
C ASP A 71 -4.56 1.91 -4.11
N ILE A 72 -3.23 1.79 -4.05
CA ILE A 72 -2.48 0.67 -4.60
C ILE A 72 -2.05 -0.24 -3.46
N GLY A 73 -2.41 -1.53 -3.55
CA GLY A 73 -2.36 -2.45 -2.43
C GLY A 73 -3.51 -2.17 -1.46
N ALA A 74 -4.73 -2.17 -2.01
CA ALA A 74 -5.91 -1.77 -1.23
C ALA A 74 -6.36 -2.83 -0.21
N SER A 75 -5.88 -4.07 -0.31
CA SER A 75 -6.27 -5.19 0.56
C SER A 75 -7.80 -5.31 0.64
N VAL A 76 -8.37 -5.40 1.82
CA VAL A 76 -9.83 -5.42 2.03
C VAL A 76 -10.46 -4.02 2.02
N GLY A 77 -9.71 -2.99 1.69
CA GLY A 77 -10.15 -1.60 1.50
C GLY A 77 -10.11 -0.68 2.73
N PRO A 78 -9.25 -0.89 3.74
CA PRO A 78 -9.30 -0.09 4.97
C PRO A 78 -8.96 1.39 4.74
N PHE A 79 -7.92 1.70 3.94
CA PHE A 79 -7.60 3.10 3.63
C PHE A 79 -8.72 3.77 2.84
N THR A 80 -9.17 3.15 1.75
CA THR A 80 -10.29 3.70 0.97
C THR A 80 -11.52 3.93 1.85
N TYR A 81 -11.88 2.96 2.71
CA TYR A 81 -13.02 3.10 3.63
C TYR A 81 -12.83 4.29 4.60
N SER A 82 -11.61 4.54 5.06
CA SER A 82 -11.30 5.64 5.98
C SER A 82 -11.55 7.02 5.37
N ILE A 83 -11.38 7.17 4.05
CA ILE A 83 -11.50 8.45 3.34
C ILE A 83 -12.86 8.71 2.69
N LEU A 84 -13.77 7.71 2.64
CA LEU A 84 -15.07 7.86 1.97
C LEU A 84 -15.90 9.04 2.51
N HIS A 85 -15.79 9.33 3.80
CA HIS A 85 -16.51 10.45 4.42
C HIS A 85 -16.04 11.83 3.94
N LYS A 86 -14.88 11.91 3.26
CA LYS A 86 -14.31 13.13 2.67
C LYS A 86 -14.85 13.41 1.25
N ASN A 87 -15.73 12.55 0.74
CA ASN A 87 -16.36 12.67 -0.58
C ASN A 87 -15.36 12.82 -1.75
N PRO A 88 -14.37 11.92 -1.91
CA PRO A 88 -13.52 11.94 -3.10
C PRO A 88 -14.38 11.79 -4.36
N LYS A 89 -13.95 12.43 -5.45
CA LYS A 89 -14.64 12.36 -6.76
C LYS A 89 -14.60 10.95 -7.32
N GLN A 90 -13.46 10.28 -7.17
CA GLN A 90 -13.23 8.93 -7.67
C GLN A 90 -12.11 8.27 -6.89
N VAL A 91 -12.27 7.00 -6.54
CA VAL A 91 -11.18 6.19 -5.97
C VAL A 91 -10.97 4.97 -6.87
N PHE A 92 -9.73 4.73 -7.28
CA PHE A 92 -9.29 3.51 -7.96
C PHE A 92 -8.55 2.65 -6.94
N CYS A 93 -9.00 1.41 -6.73
CA CYS A 93 -8.41 0.49 -5.75
C CYS A 93 -7.81 -0.71 -6.46
N PHE A 94 -6.49 -0.86 -6.37
CA PHE A 94 -5.77 -2.01 -6.90
C PHE A 94 -5.55 -3.05 -5.81
N GLU A 95 -6.04 -4.26 -6.03
CA GLU A 95 -5.84 -5.40 -5.15
C GLU A 95 -5.77 -6.69 -5.98
N PRO A 96 -4.60 -7.31 -6.14
CA PRO A 96 -4.44 -8.48 -6.99
C PRO A 96 -4.92 -9.80 -6.33
N SER A 97 -4.95 -9.89 -5.01
CA SER A 97 -5.42 -11.09 -4.30
C SER A 97 -6.92 -11.29 -4.49
N GLU A 98 -7.32 -12.36 -5.14
CA GLU A 98 -8.74 -12.67 -5.37
C GLU A 98 -9.53 -12.72 -4.06
N ARG A 99 -8.93 -13.26 -3.00
CA ARG A 99 -9.55 -13.38 -1.67
C ARG A 99 -9.83 -12.00 -1.08
N GLU A 100 -8.85 -11.11 -1.11
CA GLU A 100 -8.96 -9.77 -0.53
C GLU A 100 -9.84 -8.88 -1.40
N PHE A 101 -9.67 -8.95 -2.71
CA PHE A 101 -10.49 -8.23 -3.68
C PHE A 101 -11.99 -8.51 -3.53
N LYS A 102 -12.39 -9.77 -3.33
CA LYS A 102 -13.81 -10.12 -3.06
C LYS A 102 -14.36 -9.42 -1.81
N THR A 103 -13.52 -9.23 -0.81
CA THR A 103 -13.89 -8.54 0.43
C THR A 103 -13.92 -7.04 0.23
N LEU A 104 -12.92 -6.47 -0.46
CA LEU A 104 -12.85 -5.07 -0.85
C LEU A 104 -14.11 -4.62 -1.60
N VAL A 105 -14.53 -5.38 -2.63
CA VAL A 105 -15.74 -5.08 -3.39
C VAL A 105 -17.00 -5.05 -2.52
N LYS A 106 -17.09 -5.91 -1.51
CA LYS A 106 -18.22 -5.91 -0.55
C LYS A 106 -18.20 -4.70 0.36
N ASN A 107 -17.02 -4.35 0.90
CA ASN A 107 -16.85 -3.22 1.81
C ASN A 107 -17.15 -1.88 1.14
N LEU A 108 -16.78 -1.74 -0.13
CA LEU A 108 -16.88 -0.46 -0.86
C LEU A 108 -18.09 -0.37 -1.76
N ARG A 109 -19.01 -1.32 -1.66
CA ARG A 109 -20.22 -1.38 -2.47
C ARG A 109 -21.12 -0.15 -2.25
N GLY A 110 -21.51 0.52 -3.36
CA GLY A 110 -22.38 1.68 -3.33
C GLY A 110 -21.67 3.01 -3.20
N HIS A 111 -20.33 3.01 -3.15
CA HIS A 111 -19.50 4.21 -3.20
C HIS A 111 -18.92 4.44 -4.60
N GLN A 112 -18.40 5.66 -4.86
CA GLN A 112 -17.74 6.01 -6.12
C GLN A 112 -16.30 5.45 -6.17
N VAL A 113 -16.21 4.13 -6.17
CA VAL A 113 -14.95 3.38 -6.16
C VAL A 113 -14.91 2.46 -7.37
N ILE A 114 -13.78 2.39 -8.04
CA ILE A 114 -13.49 1.42 -9.11
C ILE A 114 -12.47 0.42 -8.56
N PRO A 115 -12.91 -0.76 -8.13
CA PRO A 115 -12.00 -1.82 -7.74
C PRO A 115 -11.38 -2.48 -8.97
N ILE A 116 -10.08 -2.72 -8.95
CA ILE A 116 -9.29 -3.28 -10.06
C ILE A 116 -8.57 -4.53 -9.52
N PRO A 117 -8.92 -5.75 -10.01
CA PRO A 117 -8.34 -7.01 -9.54
C PRO A 117 -6.95 -7.25 -10.17
N LYS A 118 -6.04 -6.31 -9.97
CA LYS A 118 -4.69 -6.35 -10.56
C LYS A 118 -3.69 -5.68 -9.64
N GLY A 119 -2.43 -6.15 -9.68
CA GLY A 119 -1.31 -5.40 -9.15
C GLY A 119 -0.79 -4.36 -10.14
N ILE A 120 -0.01 -3.39 -9.65
CA ILE A 120 0.81 -2.53 -10.51
C ILE A 120 2.18 -3.17 -10.64
N SER A 121 2.71 -3.23 -11.87
CA SER A 121 4.04 -3.77 -12.18
C SER A 121 4.61 -3.08 -13.42
N ASN A 122 5.87 -3.38 -13.75
CA ASN A 122 6.50 -2.92 -14.98
C ASN A 122 6.09 -3.73 -16.23
N VAL A 123 5.25 -4.74 -16.06
CA VAL A 123 4.73 -5.57 -17.16
C VAL A 123 3.22 -5.77 -17.03
N ASN A 124 2.56 -5.89 -18.20
CA ASN A 124 1.17 -6.29 -18.27
C ASN A 124 1.11 -7.81 -18.47
N SER A 125 1.11 -8.56 -17.40
CA SER A 125 1.27 -10.01 -17.42
C SER A 125 0.58 -10.68 -16.24
N ILE A 126 0.67 -11.99 -16.18
CA ILE A 126 0.44 -12.77 -14.97
C ILE A 126 1.82 -12.98 -14.33
N VAL A 127 1.97 -12.55 -13.09
CA VAL A 127 3.19 -12.74 -12.30
C VAL A 127 2.89 -13.64 -11.10
N LYS A 128 3.90 -14.34 -10.63
CA LYS A 128 3.82 -15.09 -9.37
C LYS A 128 4.29 -14.18 -8.25
N SER A 129 3.56 -14.14 -7.18
CA SER A 129 3.94 -13.43 -5.97
C SER A 129 3.96 -14.39 -4.80
N ASP A 130 4.97 -14.24 -3.96
CA ASP A 130 4.98 -14.89 -2.66
C ASP A 130 3.96 -14.20 -1.76
N MET A 131 2.98 -14.98 -1.29
CA MET A 131 1.99 -14.47 -0.33
C MET A 131 2.62 -14.27 1.04
N LEU A 132 2.13 -13.29 1.78
CA LEU A 132 2.60 -12.91 3.13
C LEU A 132 2.72 -14.09 4.11
N PHE A 133 1.99 -15.18 3.89
CA PHE A 133 1.96 -16.36 4.76
C PHE A 133 2.30 -17.68 4.05
N GLY A 134 3.05 -17.59 2.94
CA GLY A 134 3.46 -18.75 2.16
C GLY A 134 2.39 -19.20 1.15
N GLY A 135 2.83 -19.49 -0.03
CA GLY A 135 2.05 -19.84 -1.20
C GLY A 135 2.43 -18.93 -2.37
N GLU A 136 2.44 -19.49 -3.57
CA GLU A 136 2.56 -18.70 -4.80
C GLU A 136 1.14 -18.48 -5.33
N ASP A 137 0.69 -17.24 -5.41
CA ASP A 137 -0.51 -16.88 -6.15
C ASP A 137 -0.13 -16.24 -7.48
N GLU A 138 -0.82 -16.63 -8.53
CA GLU A 138 -0.75 -15.95 -9.82
C GLU A 138 -1.62 -14.71 -9.76
N MET A 139 -1.01 -13.53 -10.00
CA MET A 139 -1.73 -12.28 -10.04
C MET A 139 -1.60 -11.62 -11.42
N GLU A 140 -2.68 -11.08 -11.92
CA GLU A 140 -2.63 -10.21 -13.08
C GLU A 140 -2.06 -8.84 -12.71
N THR A 141 -1.20 -8.30 -13.57
CA THR A 141 -0.61 -6.98 -13.39
C THR A 141 -0.93 -6.04 -14.54
N LEU A 142 -0.86 -4.76 -14.25
CA LEU A 142 -1.08 -3.66 -15.17
C LEU A 142 0.04 -2.63 -14.98
N THR A 143 0.62 -2.12 -16.05
CA THR A 143 1.58 -1.02 -15.94
C THR A 143 0.87 0.30 -15.61
N PHE A 144 1.58 1.21 -14.94
CA PHE A 144 1.00 2.48 -14.52
C PHE A 144 0.52 3.32 -15.73
N ASP A 145 1.33 3.41 -16.79
CA ASP A 145 0.96 4.12 -18.03
C ASP A 145 -0.29 3.51 -18.70
N ARG A 146 -0.39 2.18 -18.71
CA ARG A 146 -1.57 1.50 -19.27
C ARG A 146 -2.82 1.76 -18.43
N PHE A 147 -2.71 1.82 -17.10
CA PHE A 147 -3.81 2.23 -16.23
C PHE A 147 -4.28 3.64 -16.60
N ILE A 148 -3.37 4.60 -16.66
CA ILE A 148 -3.66 6.00 -17.01
C ILE A 148 -4.44 6.06 -18.32
N ASN A 149 -3.96 5.37 -19.35
CA ASN A 149 -4.60 5.35 -20.68
C ASN A 149 -5.95 4.62 -20.69
N LEU A 150 -6.05 3.46 -20.02
CA LEU A 150 -7.27 2.63 -20.03
C LEU A 150 -8.45 3.33 -19.33
N TYR A 151 -8.19 4.04 -18.25
CA TYR A 151 -9.21 4.72 -17.45
C TYR A 151 -9.33 6.22 -17.77
N ASN A 152 -8.56 6.73 -18.75
CA ASN A 152 -8.51 8.15 -19.14
C ASN A 152 -8.25 9.06 -17.92
N VAL A 153 -7.22 8.75 -17.16
CA VAL A 153 -6.86 9.49 -15.95
C VAL A 153 -5.89 10.61 -16.31
N ASP A 154 -6.38 11.83 -16.40
CA ASP A 154 -5.54 13.00 -16.72
C ASP A 154 -4.77 13.51 -15.50
N LYS A 155 -5.31 13.29 -14.30
CA LYS A 155 -4.77 13.83 -13.05
C LYS A 155 -5.14 12.94 -11.86
N ILE A 156 -4.22 12.82 -10.93
CA ILE A 156 -4.41 12.15 -9.64
C ILE A 156 -4.11 13.16 -8.52
N ASP A 157 -5.05 13.33 -7.60
CA ASP A 157 -4.87 14.24 -6.49
C ASP A 157 -4.17 13.58 -5.30
N PHE A 158 -4.35 12.27 -5.12
CA PHE A 158 -3.74 11.53 -4.04
C PHE A 158 -3.40 10.09 -4.47
N ILE A 159 -2.18 9.65 -4.25
CA ILE A 159 -1.75 8.24 -4.36
C ILE A 159 -1.40 7.73 -2.97
N LYS A 160 -2.04 6.64 -2.54
CA LYS A 160 -1.53 5.75 -1.49
C LYS A 160 -0.96 4.52 -2.17
N THR A 161 0.26 4.14 -1.82
CA THR A 161 0.88 2.90 -2.28
C THR A 161 1.45 2.12 -1.10
N ASP A 162 1.16 0.81 -1.11
CA ASP A 162 1.64 -0.15 -0.14
C ASP A 162 1.40 -1.52 -0.79
N CYS A 163 2.34 -1.93 -1.64
CA CYS A 163 2.15 -3.02 -2.59
C CYS A 163 3.36 -3.96 -2.69
N GLU A 164 4.07 -4.12 -1.57
CA GLU A 164 5.08 -5.16 -1.34
C GLU A 164 6.21 -5.16 -2.40
N GLY A 165 6.62 -3.97 -2.83
CA GLY A 165 7.72 -3.77 -3.78
C GLY A 165 7.29 -3.32 -5.19
N GLY A 166 6.00 -3.22 -5.46
CA GLY A 166 5.46 -2.64 -6.70
C GLY A 166 5.60 -1.12 -6.78
N GLU A 167 5.94 -0.44 -5.67
CA GLU A 167 6.18 1.00 -5.60
C GLU A 167 7.23 1.43 -6.63
N TYR A 168 8.27 0.63 -6.80
CA TYR A 168 9.37 0.91 -7.73
C TYR A 168 8.99 0.80 -9.20
N ASP A 169 7.92 0.08 -9.51
CA ASP A 169 7.41 -0.08 -10.86
C ASP A 169 6.47 1.08 -11.25
N ILE A 170 6.01 1.85 -10.26
CA ILE A 170 5.26 3.10 -10.45
C ILE A 170 6.24 4.26 -10.63
N PHE A 171 7.22 4.38 -9.72
CA PHE A 171 8.17 5.48 -9.67
C PHE A 171 9.39 5.19 -10.55
N THR A 172 9.17 5.17 -11.87
CA THR A 172 10.16 4.93 -12.90
C THR A 172 10.47 6.20 -13.68
N GLN A 173 11.57 6.19 -14.45
CA GLN A 173 11.91 7.29 -15.35
C GLN A 173 10.81 7.55 -16.40
N ASP A 174 10.15 6.50 -16.88
CA ASP A 174 9.11 6.61 -17.91
C ASP A 174 7.84 7.29 -17.36
N ASN A 175 7.52 7.09 -16.10
CA ASN A 175 6.35 7.68 -15.45
C ASN A 175 6.64 9.05 -14.82
N LEU A 176 7.92 9.46 -14.74
CA LEU A 176 8.35 10.62 -13.95
C LEU A 176 7.63 11.92 -14.32
N GLU A 177 7.47 12.20 -15.61
CA GLU A 177 6.83 13.43 -16.06
C GLU A 177 5.35 13.48 -15.67
N PHE A 178 4.64 12.34 -15.75
CA PHE A 178 3.26 12.27 -15.28
C PHE A 178 3.20 12.44 -13.75
N LEU A 179 4.06 11.76 -13.01
CA LEU A 179 4.10 11.83 -11.54
C LEU A 179 4.39 13.24 -11.02
N LYS A 180 5.26 13.99 -11.69
CA LYS A 180 5.60 15.37 -11.32
C LYS A 180 4.50 16.39 -11.61
N HIS A 181 3.81 16.24 -12.72
CA HIS A 181 2.93 17.29 -13.25
C HIS A 181 1.44 16.98 -13.08
N ASN A 182 1.08 15.71 -12.99
CA ASN A 182 -0.29 15.25 -12.94
C ASN A 182 -0.68 14.58 -11.61
N VAL A 183 0.28 14.38 -10.68
CA VAL A 183 0.02 13.84 -9.34
C VAL A 183 0.35 14.91 -8.30
N LYS A 184 -0.59 15.20 -7.39
CA LYS A 184 -0.39 16.22 -6.36
C LYS A 184 0.28 15.68 -5.09
N LYS A 185 -0.24 14.60 -4.55
CA LYS A 185 0.12 14.04 -3.24
C LYS A 185 0.39 12.56 -3.37
N VAL A 186 1.50 12.09 -2.82
CA VAL A 186 1.84 10.67 -2.76
C VAL A 186 2.24 10.32 -1.34
N VAL A 187 1.74 9.21 -0.84
CA VAL A 187 2.21 8.61 0.39
C VAL A 187 2.21 7.09 0.25
N GLY A 188 3.15 6.44 0.89
CA GLY A 188 3.12 4.97 0.91
C GLY A 188 4.26 4.37 1.69
N GLU A 189 4.24 3.06 1.74
CA GLU A 189 5.30 2.24 2.28
C GLU A 189 6.22 1.79 1.15
N TRP A 190 7.53 2.02 1.30
CA TRP A 190 8.56 1.51 0.41
C TRP A 190 9.24 0.33 1.07
N HIS A 191 9.10 -0.84 0.45
CA HIS A 191 9.61 -2.10 0.99
C HIS A 191 11.07 -2.33 0.63
N LEU A 192 11.90 -2.64 1.64
CA LEU A 192 13.34 -2.85 1.54
C LEU A 192 13.78 -4.21 2.11
N ARG A 193 12.84 -5.14 2.31
CA ARG A 193 13.09 -6.42 3.01
C ARG A 193 14.10 -7.32 2.30
N TYR A 194 14.14 -7.28 0.97
CA TYR A 194 14.97 -8.17 0.16
C TYR A 194 16.07 -7.42 -0.57
N PRO A 195 17.20 -8.06 -0.89
CA PRO A 195 18.30 -7.42 -1.63
C PRO A 195 17.85 -6.73 -2.91
N GLU A 196 16.95 -7.33 -3.67
CA GLU A 196 16.42 -6.80 -4.93
C GLU A 196 15.65 -5.50 -4.70
N LEU A 197 14.86 -5.43 -3.62
CA LEU A 197 14.11 -4.21 -3.26
C LEU A 197 15.05 -3.11 -2.78
N LYS A 198 16.12 -3.45 -2.07
CA LYS A 198 17.17 -2.50 -1.67
C LYS A 198 17.87 -1.88 -2.88
N GLU A 199 18.16 -2.65 -3.91
CA GLU A 199 18.73 -2.12 -5.16
C GLU A 199 17.72 -1.24 -5.91
N LYS A 200 16.44 -1.64 -5.97
CA LYS A 200 15.38 -0.80 -6.54
C LYS A 200 15.24 0.51 -5.75
N PHE A 201 15.31 0.46 -4.42
CA PHE A 201 15.26 1.66 -3.57
C PHE A 201 16.45 2.59 -3.82
N LYS A 202 17.67 2.06 -3.96
CA LYS A 202 18.83 2.89 -4.33
C LYS A 202 18.58 3.63 -5.64
N ASN A 203 18.11 2.92 -6.66
CA ASN A 203 17.78 3.55 -7.93
C ASN A 203 16.69 4.63 -7.78
N PHE A 204 15.62 4.35 -7.05
CA PHE A 204 14.57 5.32 -6.74
C PHE A 204 15.14 6.54 -5.99
N ARG A 205 15.89 6.31 -4.90
CA ARG A 205 16.50 7.35 -4.09
C ARG A 205 17.43 8.26 -4.89
N ASP A 206 18.27 7.67 -5.75
CA ASP A 206 19.35 8.38 -6.44
C ASP A 206 18.88 9.03 -7.76
N ASN A 207 17.91 8.40 -8.46
CA ASN A 207 17.53 8.82 -9.81
C ASN A 207 16.08 9.33 -9.94
N ILE A 208 15.19 9.04 -9.02
CA ILE A 208 13.77 9.42 -9.11
C ILE A 208 13.39 10.44 -8.05
N LEU A 209 13.66 10.14 -6.78
CA LEU A 209 13.29 11.00 -5.64
C LEU A 209 13.82 12.44 -5.75
N PRO A 210 15.05 12.71 -6.26
CA PRO A 210 15.56 14.08 -6.40
C PRO A 210 14.78 14.98 -7.36
N HIS A 211 13.91 14.42 -8.18
CA HIS A 211 13.03 15.21 -9.06
C HIS A 211 11.81 15.80 -8.33
N PHE A 212 11.54 15.35 -7.12
CA PHE A 212 10.48 15.87 -6.27
C PHE A 212 11.04 16.85 -5.26
N LYS A 213 10.44 18.05 -5.16
CA LYS A 213 10.99 19.14 -4.32
C LYS A 213 10.67 18.96 -2.83
N ASN A 214 9.48 18.46 -2.54
CA ASN A 214 8.98 18.35 -1.17
C ASN A 214 8.68 16.90 -0.87
N TYR A 215 9.55 16.27 -0.06
CA TYR A 215 9.29 14.92 0.44
C TYR A 215 9.73 14.77 1.90
N LYS A 216 9.15 13.80 2.57
CA LYS A 216 9.53 13.37 3.92
C LYS A 216 9.64 11.86 3.94
N ILE A 217 10.60 11.36 4.72
CA ILE A 217 10.82 9.93 4.90
C ILE A 217 10.72 9.64 6.38
N LEU A 218 9.82 8.75 6.75
CA LEU A 218 9.60 8.31 8.11
C LEU A 218 9.89 6.83 8.27
N SER A 219 10.33 6.44 9.45
CA SER A 219 10.25 5.07 9.92
C SER A 219 8.77 4.68 10.17
N LEU A 220 8.48 3.40 10.34
CA LEU A 220 7.10 2.93 10.61
C LEU A 220 6.52 3.47 11.92
N ASP A 221 7.36 3.77 12.91
CA ASP A 221 6.96 4.44 14.16
C ASP A 221 6.78 5.96 14.02
N GLY A 222 6.91 6.49 12.80
CA GLY A 222 6.60 7.87 12.45
C GLY A 222 7.70 8.89 12.75
N VAL A 223 8.93 8.44 13.00
CA VAL A 223 10.10 9.30 13.20
C VAL A 223 10.65 9.75 11.85
N ASP A 224 10.97 11.05 11.70
CA ASP A 224 11.60 11.58 10.48
C ASP A 224 13.05 11.07 10.39
N ILE A 225 13.33 10.29 9.37
CA ILE A 225 14.62 9.67 9.07
C ILE A 225 15.22 10.15 7.75
N GLY A 226 14.67 11.19 7.15
CA GLY A 226 15.14 11.74 5.88
C GLY A 226 16.59 12.23 5.92
N TRP A 227 17.08 12.65 7.11
CA TRP A 227 18.47 13.02 7.34
C TRP A 227 19.46 11.86 7.18
N ASP A 228 19.01 10.61 7.38
CA ASP A 228 19.81 9.39 7.33
C ASP A 228 19.77 8.69 5.96
N LEU A 229 18.95 9.18 5.03
CA LEU A 229 18.64 8.55 3.74
C LEU A 229 19.87 8.11 2.93
N TYR A 230 20.94 8.89 2.98
CA TYR A 230 22.19 8.64 2.25
C TYR A 230 23.29 8.01 3.11
N ASN A 231 22.98 7.65 4.37
CA ASN A 231 23.90 6.91 5.21
C ASN A 231 24.10 5.49 4.62
N GLU A 232 25.33 5.00 4.64
CA GLU A 232 25.70 3.67 4.15
C GLU A 232 24.94 2.53 4.83
N HIS A 233 24.55 2.72 6.10
CA HIS A 233 23.79 1.74 6.89
C HIS A 233 22.28 1.86 6.76
N PHE A 234 21.75 2.85 6.07
CA PHE A 234 20.30 3.06 5.96
C PHE A 234 19.56 1.77 5.55
N LEU A 235 20.04 1.12 4.50
CA LEU A 235 19.44 -0.11 3.98
C LEU A 235 19.69 -1.35 4.87
N GLU A 236 20.55 -1.26 5.86
CA GLU A 236 20.77 -2.33 6.84
C GLU A 236 19.77 -2.23 7.99
N TYR A 237 19.41 -0.99 8.38
CA TYR A 237 18.52 -0.73 9.51
C TYR A 237 17.04 -0.80 9.14
N TYR A 238 16.67 -0.28 7.95
CA TYR A 238 15.27 -0.18 7.57
C TYR A 238 14.88 -1.30 6.61
N THR A 239 13.80 -2.00 6.94
CA THR A 239 13.16 -3.00 6.07
C THR A 239 12.01 -2.40 5.28
N GLU A 240 11.47 -1.29 5.75
CA GLU A 240 10.42 -0.51 5.11
C GLU A 240 10.42 0.91 5.67
N VAL A 241 9.98 1.88 4.85
CA VAL A 241 9.90 3.29 5.21
C VAL A 241 8.63 3.91 4.63
N ILE A 242 8.08 4.92 5.30
CA ILE A 242 6.95 5.69 4.75
C ILE A 242 7.50 6.93 4.07
N ILE A 243 7.15 7.14 2.81
CA ILE A 243 7.55 8.33 2.05
C ILE A 243 6.31 9.14 1.69
N TYR A 244 6.38 10.44 1.95
CA TYR A 244 5.42 11.45 1.54
C TYR A 244 6.05 12.35 0.48
N ILE A 245 5.35 12.58 -0.62
CA ILE A 245 5.76 13.51 -1.69
C ILE A 245 4.61 14.50 -1.91
N ASP A 246 4.93 15.80 -1.88
CA ASP A 246 3.99 16.91 -2.12
C ASP A 246 4.43 17.71 -3.34
N ASN A 247 3.69 17.62 -4.44
CA ASN A 247 3.96 18.31 -5.69
C ASN A 247 3.15 19.61 -5.86
N ARG A 248 2.45 20.06 -4.82
CA ARG A 248 1.66 21.29 -4.86
C ARG A 248 2.51 22.53 -4.81
#